data_f809dd3d14f4e2b3f492a630848920c1
#
_entry.id   f809dd3d14f4e2b3f492a630848920c1
#
_cell.length_a   1.000
_cell.length_b   1.000
_cell.length_c   1.000
_cell.angle_alpha   90.00
_cell.angle_beta   90.00
_cell.angle_gamma   90.00
#
_symmetry.space_group_name_H-M   'P 1'
#
loop_
_entity.id
_entity.type
_entity.pdbx_description
1 polymer ?
#
loop_
_entity_poly.entity_id
_entity_poly.type
_entity_poly.pdbx_seq_one_letter_code
_entity_poly.pdbx_strand_id
1 'polypeptide(L)' 'MWIKVRGDKMIGIMKIDETIDHIEFFVNRVEELQELKGGRYNGHVIGHGSIALAKDTKEVFIYDEENDEWVLL' A
#
# COMPACT_ATOMS: atom_id res chain seq x y z
N MET A 1 7.26 -11.85 -14.11
CA MET A 1 6.77 -11.05 -15.21
C MET A 1 5.40 -10.46 -14.92
N TRP A 2 5.21 -9.22 -15.24
CA TRP A 2 3.94 -8.56 -15.01
C TRP A 2 3.00 -8.83 -16.15
N ILE A 3 1.77 -9.17 -15.81
CA ILE A 3 0.72 -9.30 -16.81
C ILE A 3 -0.22 -8.14 -16.61
N LYS A 4 -0.30 -7.30 -17.63
CA LYS A 4 -1.19 -6.16 -17.57
C LYS A 4 -2.62 -6.62 -17.78
N VAL A 5 -3.47 -6.34 -16.81
CA VAL A 5 -4.89 -6.67 -16.91
C VAL A 5 -5.69 -5.39 -17.11
N ARG A 6 -6.95 -5.57 -17.41
CA ARG A 6 -7.82 -4.43 -17.58
C ARG A 6 -7.79 -3.54 -16.34
N GLY A 7 -7.57 -2.23 -16.56
CA GLY A 7 -7.51 -1.29 -15.47
C GLY A 7 -6.15 -1.13 -14.86
N ASP A 8 -5.20 -1.97 -15.25
CA ASP A 8 -3.81 -1.87 -14.80
C ASP A 8 -3.64 -1.84 -13.29
N LYS A 9 -4.60 -2.41 -12.57
CA LYS A 9 -4.53 -2.42 -11.12
C LYS A 9 -3.50 -3.45 -10.68
N MET A 10 -2.54 -3.01 -9.94
CA MET A 10 -1.49 -3.88 -9.42
C MET A 10 -1.07 -3.44 -8.06
N ILE A 11 -1.28 -4.31 -7.07
CA ILE A 11 -0.86 -4.06 -5.71
C ILE A 11 0.01 -5.24 -5.31
N GLY A 12 1.26 -4.95 -4.96
CA GLY A 12 2.19 -5.96 -4.51
C GLY A 12 2.66 -5.67 -3.11
N ILE A 13 3.06 -6.71 -2.41
CA ILE A 13 3.64 -6.60 -1.09
C ILE A 13 5.13 -6.86 -1.23
N MET A 14 5.94 -5.88 -0.85
CA MET A 14 7.39 -6.02 -0.91
C MET A 14 7.94 -6.60 0.39
N LYS A 15 7.29 -6.29 1.51
CA LYS A 15 7.78 -6.73 2.81
C LYS A 15 6.64 -6.76 3.81
N ILE A 16 6.64 -7.77 4.66
CA ILE A 16 5.71 -7.86 5.79
C ILE A 16 6.52 -8.17 7.04
N ASP A 17 6.28 -7.41 8.10
CA ASP A 17 6.80 -7.73 9.42
C ASP A 17 5.62 -7.78 10.36
N GLU A 18 5.15 -9.00 10.62
CA GLU A 18 3.92 -9.19 11.40
C GLU A 18 4.10 -8.89 12.89
N THR A 19 5.32 -8.83 13.35
CA THR A 19 5.55 -8.51 14.77
C THR A 19 5.19 -7.08 15.09
N ILE A 20 5.26 -6.19 14.09
CA ILE A 20 4.93 -4.78 14.27
C ILE A 20 3.86 -4.32 13.29
N ASP A 21 3.22 -5.26 12.59
CA ASP A 21 2.17 -4.97 11.60
C ASP A 21 2.64 -3.99 10.53
N HIS A 22 3.91 -4.06 10.17
CA HIS A 22 4.48 -3.17 9.16
C HIS A 22 4.44 -3.87 7.81
N ILE A 23 3.85 -3.20 6.82
CA ILE A 23 3.80 -3.73 5.47
C ILE A 23 4.32 -2.66 4.51
N GLU A 24 5.12 -3.09 3.54
CA GLU A 24 5.58 -2.23 2.47
C GLU A 24 4.93 -2.67 1.18
N PHE A 25 4.10 -1.81 0.62
CA PHE A 25 3.36 -2.08 -0.60
C PHE A 25 4.01 -1.44 -1.80
N PHE A 26 3.71 -2.02 -2.95
CA PHE A 26 4.02 -1.42 -4.24
C PHE A 26 2.70 -1.33 -5.00
N VAL A 27 2.35 -0.15 -5.46
CA VAL A 27 1.14 0.03 -6.27
C VAL A 27 1.52 0.62 -7.62
N ASN A 28 0.75 0.27 -8.64
CA ASN A 28 1.01 0.78 -9.97
C ASN A 28 0.55 2.23 -10.12
N ARG A 29 -0.54 2.58 -9.45
CA ARG A 29 -1.10 3.93 -9.49
C ARG A 29 -1.45 4.41 -8.10
N VAL A 30 -1.29 5.70 -7.89
CA VAL A 30 -1.54 6.29 -6.57
C VAL A 30 -2.99 6.08 -6.13
N GLU A 31 -3.95 6.10 -7.06
CA GLU A 31 -5.35 5.88 -6.68
C GLU A 31 -5.61 4.50 -6.09
N GLU A 32 -4.73 3.55 -6.33
CA GLU A 32 -4.89 2.22 -5.76
C GLU A 32 -4.73 2.21 -4.25
N LEU A 33 -4.19 3.28 -3.68
CA LEU A 33 -4.10 3.39 -2.23
C LEU A 33 -5.47 3.40 -1.57
N GLN A 34 -6.52 3.75 -2.32
CA GLN A 34 -7.88 3.69 -1.80
C GLN A 34 -8.26 2.27 -1.40
N GLU A 35 -7.67 1.27 -2.03
CA GLU A 35 -7.97 -0.12 -1.72
C GLU A 35 -7.19 -0.63 -0.52
N LEU A 36 -6.23 0.15 -0.06
CA LEU A 36 -5.42 -0.18 1.10
C LEU A 36 -5.88 0.57 2.34
N LYS A 37 -7.11 1.06 2.33
CA LYS A 37 -7.70 1.70 3.50
C LYS A 37 -8.43 0.68 4.34
N GLY A 38 -8.81 1.09 5.54
CA GLY A 38 -9.52 0.20 6.45
C GLY A 38 -8.60 -0.64 7.33
N GLY A 39 -7.31 -0.45 7.21
CA GLY A 39 -6.35 -1.09 8.10
C GLY A 39 -6.08 -2.56 7.84
N ARG A 40 -6.55 -3.10 6.71
CA ARG A 40 -6.32 -4.50 6.38
C ARG A 40 -6.18 -4.72 4.89
N TYR A 41 -5.38 -5.71 4.53
CA TYR A 41 -5.25 -6.14 3.15
C TYR A 41 -4.95 -7.63 3.13
N ASN A 42 -5.81 -8.40 2.46
CA ASN A 42 -5.67 -9.87 2.33
C ASN A 42 -5.43 -10.55 3.69
N GLY A 43 -6.14 -10.11 4.71
CA GLY A 43 -6.02 -10.71 6.04
C GLY A 43 -4.87 -10.20 6.87
N HIS A 44 -4.03 -9.34 6.30
CA HIS A 44 -2.93 -8.74 7.05
C HIS A 44 -3.34 -7.38 7.60
N VAL A 45 -2.89 -7.09 8.81
CA VAL A 45 -3.15 -5.78 9.42
C VAL A 45 -2.14 -4.78 8.84
N ILE A 46 -2.64 -3.64 8.39
CA ILE A 46 -1.79 -2.54 7.95
C ILE A 46 -1.60 -1.63 9.14
N GLY A 47 -0.46 -1.73 9.77
CA GLY A 47 -0.17 -0.95 10.96
C GLY A 47 0.30 0.46 10.64
N HIS A 48 0.28 1.27 11.67
CA HIS A 48 0.74 2.66 11.57
C HIS A 48 2.21 2.67 11.11
N GLY A 49 2.50 3.52 10.13
CA GLY A 49 3.85 3.60 9.59
C GLY A 49 4.15 2.65 8.45
N SER A 50 3.17 1.84 8.02
CA SER A 50 3.33 1.05 6.81
C SER A 50 3.55 1.97 5.62
N ILE A 51 4.20 1.45 4.58
CA ILE A 51 4.66 2.28 3.46
C ILE A 51 4.09 1.76 2.16
N ALA A 52 3.82 2.66 1.24
CA ALA A 52 3.42 2.30 -0.11
C ALA A 52 4.18 3.13 -1.12
N LEU A 53 4.76 2.45 -2.10
CA LEU A 53 5.45 3.10 -3.20
C LEU A 53 4.54 3.11 -4.42
N ALA A 54 4.20 4.30 -4.92
CA ALA A 54 3.37 4.44 -6.10
C ALA A 54 4.27 4.63 -7.33
N LYS A 55 4.15 3.70 -8.26
CA LYS A 55 5.04 3.70 -9.43
C LYS A 55 4.78 4.88 -10.36
N ASP A 56 3.51 5.23 -10.55
CA ASP A 56 3.16 6.25 -11.54
C ASP A 56 3.71 7.63 -11.17
N THR A 57 3.67 7.98 -9.89
CA THR A 57 4.15 9.28 -9.43
C THR A 57 5.55 9.20 -8.84
N LYS A 58 6.05 7.97 -8.61
CA LYS A 58 7.35 7.73 -7.98
C LYS A 58 7.43 8.32 -6.59
N GLU A 59 6.30 8.31 -5.90
CA GLU A 59 6.19 8.86 -4.56
C GLU A 59 6.01 7.77 -3.55
N VAL A 60 6.43 8.05 -2.32
CA VAL A 60 6.30 7.12 -1.20
C VAL A 60 5.29 7.70 -0.23
N PHE A 61 4.37 6.85 0.22
CA PHE A 61 3.33 7.25 1.17
C PHE A 61 3.48 6.44 2.44
N ILE A 62 3.10 7.06 3.55
CA ILE A 62 3.11 6.40 4.84
C ILE A 62 1.68 6.32 5.36
N TYR A 63 1.34 5.20 5.98
CA TYR A 63 -0.01 4.98 6.47
C TYR A 63 -0.22 5.63 7.84
N ASP A 64 -1.25 6.45 7.93
CA ASP A 64 -1.68 7.07 9.17
C ASP A 64 -2.89 6.31 9.68
N GLU A 65 -2.68 5.45 10.65
CA GLU A 65 -3.73 4.58 11.16
C GLU A 65 -4.85 5.37 11.84
N GLU A 66 -4.51 6.46 12.48
CA GLU A 66 -5.50 7.24 13.22
C GLU A 66 -6.56 7.84 12.31
N ASN A 67 -6.16 8.25 11.12
CA ASN A 67 -7.06 8.89 10.17
C ASN A 67 -7.41 7.98 9.00
N ASP A 68 -6.88 6.78 8.99
CA ASP A 68 -7.06 5.82 7.89
C ASP A 68 -6.73 6.48 6.55
N GLU A 69 -5.54 7.06 6.48
CA GLU A 69 -5.09 7.79 5.31
C GLU A 69 -3.66 7.44 4.94
N TRP A 70 -3.38 7.50 3.64
CA TRP A 70 -2.02 7.41 3.13
C TRP A 70 -1.52 8.83 2.90
N VAL A 71 -0.45 9.18 3.56
CA VAL A 71 0.09 10.54 3.55
C VAL A 71 1.40 10.54 2.77
N LEU A 72 1.57 11.50 1.89
CA LEU A 72 2.80 11.63 1.12
C LEU A 72 3.97 11.89 2.07
N LEU A 73 5.00 11.10 1.87
CA LEU A 73 6.18 11.19 2.73
C LEU A 73 7.08 12.37 2.38
#